data_17cd65673aaf0d3dd79ff6b834cd6f12
#
_entry.id   17cd65673aaf0d3dd79ff6b834cd6f12
#
_cell.length_a   1.000
_cell.length_b   1.000
_cell.length_c   1.000
_cell.angle_alpha   90.00
_cell.angle_beta   90.00
_cell.angle_gamma   90.00
#
_symmetry.space_group_name_H-M   'P 1'
#
loop_
_entity.id
_entity.type
_entity.pdbx_description
1 polymer ?
#
loop_
_entity_poly.entity_id
_entity_poly.type
_entity_poly.pdbx_seq_one_letter_code
_entity_poly.pdbx_strand_id
1 'polypeptide(L)'
;MADFSTTLRRLSSPKFKRGASIGAFWILIGILAVQILQTYLVDGETQQSAYGNDWNDLGSFRSDINNMGIETNALVSSPLLLSEIDYPEEAVFIVSGVERDTISLPRFTGDESVIELTESDGYTNSEILAIENFVQRGGTVILMDDFGYSAQLAMQFGLDY
;
A
#
# COMPACT_ATOMS: atom_id res chain seq x y z
N MET A 1 44.59 -30.73 28.40
CA MET A 1 43.16 -31.10 28.34
C MET A 1 42.44 -30.15 29.26
N ALA A 2 41.70 -29.16 28.70
CA ALA A 2 40.90 -28.27 29.50
C ALA A 2 39.71 -29.04 30.07
N ASP A 3 39.53 -28.93 31.38
CA ASP A 3 38.59 -29.74 32.17
C ASP A 3 37.15 -29.36 31.79
N PHE A 4 36.50 -30.21 31.02
CA PHE A 4 35.14 -30.04 30.50
C PHE A 4 34.12 -29.85 31.65
N SER A 5 34.44 -30.39 32.82
CA SER A 5 33.61 -30.29 34.03
C SER A 5 33.57 -28.86 34.61
N THR A 6 34.66 -28.11 34.52
CA THR A 6 34.75 -26.71 34.98
C THR A 6 33.98 -25.77 34.09
N THR A 7 33.93 -26.02 32.79
CA THR A 7 33.17 -25.23 31.81
C THR A 7 31.67 -25.41 32.02
N LEU A 8 31.17 -26.61 32.23
CA LEU A 8 29.76 -26.90 32.51
C LEU A 8 29.28 -26.26 33.82
N ARG A 9 30.16 -26.23 34.87
CA ARG A 9 29.85 -25.61 36.16
C ARG A 9 29.71 -24.07 36.05
N ARG A 10 30.45 -23.42 35.18
CA ARG A 10 30.32 -21.99 34.88
C ARG A 10 28.99 -21.66 34.14
N LEU A 11 28.60 -22.50 33.20
CA LEU A 11 27.32 -22.34 32.45
C LEU A 11 26.08 -22.54 33.32
N SER A 12 26.18 -23.30 34.43
CA SER A 12 25.05 -23.53 35.34
C SER A 12 24.90 -22.46 36.43
N SER A 13 25.83 -21.52 36.55
CA SER A 13 25.81 -20.51 37.60
C SER A 13 24.59 -19.52 37.39
N PRO A 14 23.89 -19.13 38.49
CA PRO A 14 22.73 -18.27 38.38
C PRO A 14 23.07 -16.88 37.79
N LYS A 15 24.29 -16.41 37.99
CA LYS A 15 24.79 -15.15 37.41
C LYS A 15 24.99 -15.27 35.89
N PHE A 16 25.45 -16.42 35.39
CA PHE A 16 25.65 -16.67 33.98
C PHE A 16 24.26 -16.80 33.27
N LYS A 17 23.32 -17.54 33.87
CA LYS A 17 21.97 -17.66 33.32
C LYS A 17 21.27 -16.32 33.21
N ARG A 18 21.43 -15.45 34.21
CA ARG A 18 20.84 -14.09 34.17
C ARG A 18 21.50 -13.20 33.11
N GLY A 19 22.82 -13.28 32.95
CA GLY A 19 23.54 -12.55 31.89
C GLY A 19 23.17 -13.05 30.50
N ALA A 20 23.06 -14.38 30.31
CA ALA A 20 22.67 -15.00 29.07
C ALA A 20 21.20 -14.65 28.69
N SER A 21 20.30 -14.61 29.66
CA SER A 21 18.90 -14.18 29.44
C SER A 21 18.79 -12.72 29.01
N ILE A 22 19.56 -11.82 29.64
CA ILE A 22 19.60 -10.40 29.26
C ILE A 22 20.21 -10.25 27.85
N GLY A 23 21.29 -10.98 27.55
CA GLY A 23 21.89 -10.98 26.20
C GLY A 23 20.94 -11.48 25.13
N ALA A 24 20.24 -12.59 25.38
CA ALA A 24 19.23 -13.14 24.47
C ALA A 24 18.08 -12.16 24.23
N PHE A 25 17.63 -11.45 25.26
CA PHE A 25 16.60 -10.41 25.16
C PHE A 25 17.03 -9.27 24.24
N TRP A 26 18.24 -8.77 24.37
CA TRP A 26 18.75 -7.71 23.51
C TRP A 26 18.97 -8.15 22.06
N ILE A 27 19.39 -9.41 21.85
CA ILE A 27 19.47 -10.00 20.52
C ILE A 27 18.09 -10.09 19.88
N LEU A 28 17.07 -10.53 20.63
CA LEU A 28 15.69 -10.59 20.14
C LEU A 28 15.16 -9.21 19.74
N ILE A 29 15.38 -8.20 20.60
CA ILE A 29 15.00 -6.81 20.28
C ILE A 29 15.75 -6.32 19.04
N GLY A 30 17.04 -6.64 18.89
CA GLY A 30 17.81 -6.26 17.71
C GLY A 30 17.25 -6.88 16.43
N ILE A 31 16.91 -8.18 16.46
CA ILE A 31 16.30 -8.87 15.31
C ILE A 31 14.94 -8.23 14.98
N LEU A 32 14.11 -7.95 15.97
CA LEU A 32 12.80 -7.35 15.80
C LEU A 32 12.91 -5.92 15.25
N ALA A 33 13.86 -5.13 15.70
CA ALA A 33 14.13 -3.80 15.17
C ALA A 33 14.61 -3.85 13.70
N VAL A 34 15.46 -4.83 13.35
CA VAL A 34 15.89 -5.03 11.94
C VAL A 34 14.71 -5.44 11.06
N GLN A 35 13.83 -6.33 11.52
CA GLN A 35 12.63 -6.71 10.76
C GLN A 35 11.70 -5.54 10.54
N ILE A 36 11.42 -4.76 11.60
CA ILE A 36 10.61 -3.54 11.46
C ILE A 36 11.27 -2.56 10.48
N LEU A 37 12.59 -2.35 10.60
CA LEU A 37 13.31 -1.45 9.71
C LEU A 37 13.31 -1.94 8.26
N GLN A 38 13.43 -3.25 8.04
CA GLN A 38 13.33 -3.84 6.70
C GLN A 38 11.93 -3.62 6.11
N THR A 39 10.85 -3.84 6.85
CA THR A 39 9.48 -3.57 6.41
C THR A 39 9.32 -2.11 5.98
N TYR A 40 9.83 -1.16 6.75
CA TYR A 40 9.73 0.27 6.39
C TYR A 40 10.69 0.73 5.28
N LEU A 41 11.80 0.05 5.05
CA LEU A 41 12.81 0.45 4.06
C LEU A 41 12.72 -0.33 2.74
N VAL A 42 12.15 -1.54 2.75
CA VAL A 42 12.11 -2.44 1.58
C VAL A 42 10.74 -2.50 0.93
N ASP A 43 9.64 -2.39 1.71
CA ASP A 43 8.27 -2.42 1.17
C ASP A 43 7.78 -1.05 0.66
N GLY A 44 8.68 -0.10 0.43
CA GLY A 44 8.36 1.22 -0.12
C GLY A 44 8.30 1.29 -1.65
N GLU A 45 8.45 0.20 -2.37
CA GLU A 45 8.21 0.16 -3.80
C GLU A 45 6.70 0.04 -4.05
N THR A 46 6.02 1.20 -4.03
CA THR A 46 4.64 1.29 -4.52
C THR A 46 4.66 0.93 -6.00
N GLN A 47 4.16 -0.25 -6.34
CA GLN A 47 3.97 -0.64 -7.73
C GLN A 47 3.10 0.43 -8.43
N GLN A 48 3.41 0.70 -9.70
CA GLN A 48 2.70 1.68 -10.54
C GLN A 48 2.77 3.13 -10.02
N SER A 49 3.88 3.48 -9.39
CA SER A 49 4.12 4.86 -8.96
C SER A 49 4.13 5.82 -10.15
N ALA A 50 3.39 6.93 -10.05
CA ALA A 50 3.39 7.98 -11.06
C ALA A 50 4.74 8.72 -11.15
N TYR A 51 5.64 8.51 -10.21
CA TYR A 51 6.94 9.17 -10.09
C TYR A 51 8.14 8.24 -10.22
N GLY A 52 7.93 6.94 -10.07
CA GLY A 52 8.96 5.93 -10.23
C GLY A 52 9.31 5.67 -11.71
N ASN A 53 10.50 5.09 -11.95
CA ASN A 53 10.98 4.74 -13.28
C ASN A 53 11.31 3.25 -13.41
N ASP A 54 10.82 2.43 -12.49
CA ASP A 54 10.94 0.98 -12.61
C ASP A 54 10.05 0.44 -13.72
N TRP A 55 10.23 -0.83 -14.08
CA TRP A 55 9.58 -1.43 -15.26
C TRP A 55 8.04 -1.39 -15.20
N ASN A 56 7.47 -1.33 -14.00
CA ASN A 56 6.03 -1.28 -13.74
C ASN A 56 5.54 0.10 -13.26
N ASP A 57 6.39 1.14 -13.35
CA ASP A 57 6.05 2.49 -12.95
C ASP A 57 5.58 3.35 -14.13
N LEU A 58 4.82 4.39 -13.81
CA LEU A 58 4.23 5.32 -14.79
C LEU A 58 5.08 6.56 -15.05
N GLY A 59 6.25 6.70 -14.42
CA GLY A 59 7.07 7.91 -14.55
C GLY A 59 7.54 8.15 -15.98
N SER A 60 7.97 7.11 -16.70
CA SER A 60 8.36 7.21 -18.12
C SER A 60 7.16 7.59 -19.00
N PHE A 61 6.01 6.94 -18.82
CA PHE A 61 4.77 7.25 -19.52
C PHE A 61 4.34 8.71 -19.31
N ARG A 62 4.39 9.18 -18.08
CA ARG A 62 4.10 10.58 -17.73
C ARG A 62 5.09 11.55 -18.38
N SER A 63 6.39 11.20 -18.39
CA SER A 63 7.41 12.01 -19.06
C SER A 63 7.17 12.12 -20.56
N ASP A 64 6.77 11.04 -21.22
CA ASP A 64 6.48 11.04 -22.65
C ASP A 64 5.28 11.93 -22.99
N ILE A 65 4.21 11.87 -22.18
CA ILE A 65 3.04 12.76 -22.33
C ILE A 65 3.43 14.22 -22.15
N ASN A 66 4.23 14.55 -21.12
CA ASN A 66 4.73 15.91 -20.91
C ASN A 66 5.61 16.40 -22.07
N ASN A 67 6.43 15.53 -22.66
CA ASN A 67 7.24 15.84 -23.84
C ASN A 67 6.38 16.14 -25.09
N MET A 68 5.15 15.63 -25.15
CA MET A 68 4.17 15.99 -26.17
C MET A 68 3.49 17.34 -25.93
N GLY A 69 3.82 18.02 -24.83
CA GLY A 69 3.26 19.33 -24.46
C GLY A 69 1.94 19.21 -23.67
N ILE A 70 1.58 18.04 -23.18
CA ILE A 70 0.39 17.82 -22.35
C ILE A 70 0.83 17.83 -20.89
N GLU A 71 0.25 18.74 -20.10
CA GLU A 71 0.52 18.80 -18.66
C GLU A 71 -0.07 17.59 -17.94
N THR A 72 0.75 16.95 -17.10
CA THR A 72 0.32 15.81 -16.31
C THR A 72 0.50 16.06 -14.81
N ASN A 73 -0.55 15.79 -14.05
CA ASN A 73 -0.55 15.86 -12.60
C ASN A 73 -0.87 14.50 -12.00
N ALA A 74 -0.10 14.05 -11.00
CA ALA A 74 -0.40 12.81 -10.30
C ALA A 74 -1.38 13.09 -9.17
N LEU A 75 -2.49 12.36 -9.16
CA LEU A 75 -3.46 12.38 -8.08
C LEU A 75 -3.02 11.40 -6.99
N VAL A 76 -2.29 11.88 -5.99
CA VAL A 76 -1.72 11.06 -4.91
C VAL A 76 -2.73 10.81 -3.78
N SER A 77 -3.85 11.51 -3.78
CA SER A 77 -4.88 11.41 -2.74
C SER A 77 -6.14 10.70 -3.24
N SER A 78 -7.30 11.24 -2.96
CA SER A 78 -8.56 10.66 -3.35
C SER A 78 -9.11 11.26 -4.66
N PRO A 79 -9.76 10.46 -5.52
CA PRO A 79 -10.52 10.96 -6.66
C PRO A 79 -11.61 12.01 -6.36
N LEU A 80 -11.92 12.24 -5.10
CA LEU A 80 -12.83 13.33 -4.69
C LEU A 80 -12.34 14.70 -5.18
N LEU A 81 -11.02 14.88 -5.37
CA LEU A 81 -10.44 16.12 -5.92
C LEU A 81 -10.82 16.36 -7.40
N LEU A 82 -11.33 15.39 -8.12
CA LEU A 82 -11.84 15.59 -9.47
C LEU A 82 -13.02 16.58 -9.50
N SER A 83 -13.70 16.75 -8.37
CA SER A 83 -14.75 17.78 -8.24
C SER A 83 -14.24 19.21 -8.29
N GLU A 84 -12.94 19.43 -8.01
CA GLU A 84 -12.31 20.74 -7.97
C GLU A 84 -11.75 21.17 -9.34
N ILE A 85 -11.82 20.31 -10.36
CA ILE A 85 -11.36 20.62 -11.71
C ILE A 85 -12.36 21.57 -12.36
N ASP A 86 -11.89 22.77 -12.75
CA ASP A 86 -12.72 23.83 -13.34
C ASP A 86 -13.21 23.47 -14.75
N TYR A 87 -12.35 22.85 -15.56
CA TYR A 87 -12.60 22.50 -16.98
C TYR A 87 -12.44 20.98 -17.18
N PRO A 88 -13.36 20.16 -16.69
CA PRO A 88 -13.25 18.70 -16.79
C PRO A 88 -13.26 18.19 -18.24
N GLU A 89 -13.89 18.91 -19.18
CA GLU A 89 -13.92 18.57 -20.61
C GLU A 89 -12.54 18.62 -21.28
N GLU A 90 -11.59 19.33 -20.69
CA GLU A 90 -10.19 19.39 -21.15
C GLU A 90 -9.27 18.42 -20.38
N ALA A 91 -9.82 17.64 -19.46
CA ALA A 91 -9.07 16.79 -18.58
C ALA A 91 -9.30 15.30 -18.85
N VAL A 92 -8.23 14.51 -18.74
CA VAL A 92 -8.27 13.04 -18.81
C VAL A 92 -7.79 12.49 -17.47
N PHE A 93 -8.63 11.71 -16.81
CA PHE A 93 -8.27 10.96 -15.62
C PHE A 93 -7.87 9.54 -15.98
N ILE A 94 -6.61 9.17 -15.74
CA ILE A 94 -6.08 7.85 -16.01
C ILE A 94 -6.01 7.07 -14.70
N VAL A 95 -6.70 5.94 -14.65
CA VAL A 95 -6.67 5.00 -13.55
C VAL A 95 -5.76 3.85 -13.95
N SER A 96 -4.67 3.66 -13.22
CA SER A 96 -3.76 2.55 -13.45
C SER A 96 -3.62 1.77 -12.15
N GLY A 97 -4.19 0.57 -12.11
CA GLY A 97 -4.14 -0.41 -11.03
C GLY A 97 -4.19 0.19 -9.61
N VAL A 98 -5.37 0.25 -9.03
CA VAL A 98 -5.53 0.82 -7.68
C VAL A 98 -5.52 -0.31 -6.66
N GLU A 99 -4.35 -0.73 -6.22
CA GLU A 99 -4.24 -1.57 -5.04
C GLU A 99 -4.35 -0.67 -3.80
N ARG A 100 -5.34 -0.94 -2.94
CA ARG A 100 -5.47 -0.30 -1.64
C ARG A 100 -5.24 -1.32 -0.54
N ASP A 101 -4.17 -1.17 0.18
CA ASP A 101 -4.00 -1.83 1.46
C ASP A 101 -5.02 -1.27 2.45
N THR A 102 -6.13 -1.97 2.62
CA THR A 102 -7.08 -1.64 3.68
C THR A 102 -6.59 -2.24 4.99
N ILE A 103 -6.13 -1.38 5.89
CA ILE A 103 -5.93 -1.79 7.29
C ILE A 103 -7.31 -1.97 7.90
N SER A 104 -7.78 -3.21 7.95
CA SER A 104 -9.00 -3.56 8.66
C SER A 104 -8.75 -3.50 10.17
N LEU A 105 -9.33 -2.52 10.83
CA LEU A 105 -9.34 -2.48 12.29
C LEU A 105 -10.33 -3.54 12.81
N PRO A 106 -9.94 -4.38 13.80
CA PRO A 106 -10.84 -5.33 14.39
C PRO A 106 -12.02 -4.61 15.03
N ARG A 107 -13.25 -4.87 14.55
CA ARG A 107 -14.47 -4.43 15.22
C ARG A 107 -14.76 -5.40 16.35
N PHE A 108 -14.65 -4.92 17.57
CA PHE A 108 -15.12 -5.64 18.76
C PHE A 108 -16.62 -5.46 18.88
N THR A 109 -17.41 -6.32 18.30
CA THR A 109 -18.82 -6.49 18.64
C THR A 109 -18.89 -7.57 19.72
N GLY A 110 -19.26 -7.16 20.93
CA GLY A 110 -19.16 -8.03 22.10
C GLY A 110 -20.13 -9.20 22.10
N ASP A 111 -19.85 -10.29 21.49
CA ASP A 111 -20.16 -11.66 21.88
C ASP A 111 -19.54 -12.75 20.99
N GLU A 112 -19.01 -12.44 19.83
CA GLU A 112 -18.14 -13.35 19.08
C GLU A 112 -17.11 -12.51 18.32
N SER A 113 -15.82 -12.83 18.52
CA SER A 113 -14.72 -12.19 17.81
C SER A 113 -14.65 -12.69 16.37
N VAL A 114 -15.56 -12.24 15.54
CA VAL A 114 -15.48 -12.39 14.10
C VAL A 114 -14.64 -11.21 13.61
N ILE A 115 -13.39 -11.45 13.27
CA ILE A 115 -12.57 -10.51 12.51
C ILE A 115 -13.07 -10.62 11.07
N GLU A 116 -14.05 -9.81 10.72
CA GLU A 116 -14.47 -9.64 9.35
C GLU A 116 -13.48 -8.67 8.70
N LEU A 117 -12.49 -9.24 8.01
CA LEU A 117 -11.62 -8.52 7.11
C LEU A 117 -12.45 -8.15 5.88
N THR A 118 -13.09 -7.00 5.92
CA THR A 118 -13.72 -6.45 4.72
C THR A 118 -12.62 -5.87 3.86
N GLU A 119 -12.10 -6.63 2.93
CA GLU A 119 -11.31 -6.13 1.82
C GLU A 119 -12.22 -5.20 1.02
N SER A 120 -12.00 -3.91 1.12
CA SER A 120 -12.62 -2.96 0.17
C SER A 120 -11.66 -2.86 -1.01
N ASP A 121 -11.77 -3.80 -1.92
CA ASP A 121 -11.03 -3.79 -3.15
C ASP A 121 -11.48 -2.62 -4.01
N GLY A 122 -10.61 -1.61 -4.18
CA GLY A 122 -10.83 -0.51 -5.10
C GLY A 122 -11.39 0.78 -4.50
N TYR A 123 -12.23 1.47 -5.28
CA TYR A 123 -12.78 2.78 -4.93
C TYR A 123 -13.97 2.70 -3.98
N THR A 124 -14.07 3.65 -3.06
CA THR A 124 -15.27 3.85 -2.24
C THR A 124 -16.43 4.38 -3.10
N ASN A 125 -17.67 4.17 -2.65
CA ASN A 125 -18.86 4.70 -3.34
C ASN A 125 -18.79 6.21 -3.58
N SER A 126 -18.21 6.97 -2.64
CA SER A 126 -18.06 8.43 -2.79
C SER A 126 -17.07 8.80 -3.89
N GLU A 127 -16.01 8.03 -4.04
CA GLU A 127 -14.99 8.22 -5.09
C GLU A 127 -15.52 7.81 -6.45
N ILE A 128 -16.30 6.72 -6.53
CA ILE A 128 -16.99 6.32 -7.75
C ILE A 128 -17.95 7.42 -8.21
N LEU A 129 -18.75 8.00 -7.30
CA LEU A 129 -19.63 9.11 -7.61
C LEU A 129 -18.86 10.37 -8.05
N ALA A 130 -17.69 10.65 -7.49
CA ALA A 130 -16.87 11.78 -7.92
C ALA A 130 -16.33 11.58 -9.34
N ILE A 131 -15.89 10.36 -9.67
CA ILE A 131 -15.45 10.00 -11.02
C ILE A 131 -16.62 10.06 -12.02
N GLU A 132 -17.79 9.54 -11.64
CA GLU A 132 -18.99 9.63 -12.46
C GLU A 132 -19.38 11.09 -12.74
N ASN A 133 -19.43 11.94 -11.72
CA ASN A 133 -19.68 13.37 -11.87
C ASN A 133 -18.66 14.07 -12.77
N PHE A 134 -17.37 13.68 -12.67
CA PHE A 134 -16.34 14.21 -13.56
C PHE A 134 -16.63 13.87 -15.02
N VAL A 135 -17.02 12.62 -15.32
CA VAL A 135 -17.42 12.22 -16.68
C VAL A 135 -18.70 12.93 -17.13
N GLN A 136 -19.70 13.08 -16.26
CA GLN A 136 -20.94 13.79 -16.58
C GLN A 136 -20.71 15.27 -16.91
N ARG A 137 -19.66 15.88 -16.34
CA ARG A 137 -19.23 17.26 -16.65
C ARG A 137 -18.37 17.35 -17.91
N GLY A 138 -18.15 16.24 -18.62
CA GLY A 138 -17.40 16.19 -19.89
C GLY A 138 -15.96 15.65 -19.77
N GLY A 139 -15.51 15.29 -18.60
CA GLY A 139 -14.19 14.68 -18.38
C GLY A 139 -14.08 13.29 -19.02
N THR A 140 -12.88 12.89 -19.36
CA THR A 140 -12.58 11.57 -19.93
C THR A 140 -11.90 10.69 -18.88
N VAL A 141 -12.32 9.43 -18.75
CA VAL A 141 -11.66 8.44 -17.87
C VAL A 141 -11.09 7.32 -18.72
N ILE A 142 -9.83 6.97 -18.45
CA ILE A 142 -9.16 5.81 -19.03
C ILE A 142 -8.86 4.83 -17.91
N LEU A 143 -9.43 3.62 -17.99
CA LEU A 143 -9.16 2.52 -17.06
C LEU A 143 -8.07 1.62 -17.64
N MET A 144 -6.94 1.52 -16.95
CA MET A 144 -5.82 0.64 -17.27
C MET A 144 -5.55 -0.26 -16.06
N ASP A 145 -6.40 -1.26 -15.86
CA ASP A 145 -6.35 -2.14 -14.71
C ASP A 145 -6.46 -3.59 -15.19
N ASP A 146 -5.43 -4.37 -14.95
CA ASP A 146 -5.34 -5.79 -15.28
C ASP A 146 -5.56 -6.71 -14.06
N PHE A 147 -5.65 -6.14 -12.85
CA PHE A 147 -5.84 -6.87 -11.61
C PHE A 147 -7.30 -6.93 -11.14
N GLY A 148 -8.17 -6.09 -11.71
CA GLY A 148 -9.60 -6.06 -11.38
C GLY A 148 -9.99 -5.18 -10.19
N TYR A 149 -9.06 -4.40 -9.62
CA TYR A 149 -9.36 -3.48 -8.51
C TYR A 149 -10.32 -2.35 -8.90
N SER A 150 -10.42 -2.04 -10.18
CA SER A 150 -11.37 -1.05 -10.73
C SER A 150 -12.70 -1.66 -11.19
N ALA A 151 -12.97 -2.93 -10.90
CA ALA A 151 -14.18 -3.63 -11.36
C ALA A 151 -15.48 -2.90 -10.95
N GLN A 152 -15.58 -2.41 -9.72
CA GLN A 152 -16.74 -1.66 -9.26
C GLN A 152 -16.94 -0.36 -10.05
N LEU A 153 -15.83 0.34 -10.35
CA LEU A 153 -15.87 1.54 -11.18
C LEU A 153 -16.29 1.21 -12.62
N ALA A 154 -15.74 0.14 -13.20
CA ALA A 154 -16.10 -0.32 -14.55
C ALA A 154 -17.58 -0.68 -14.64
N MET A 155 -18.14 -1.41 -13.66
CA MET A 155 -19.56 -1.77 -13.59
C MET A 155 -20.47 -0.53 -13.54
N GLN A 156 -20.04 0.56 -12.89
CA GLN A 156 -20.81 1.81 -12.87
C GLN A 156 -21.01 2.41 -14.26
N PHE A 157 -20.04 2.18 -15.15
CA PHE A 157 -20.13 2.59 -16.56
C PHE A 157 -20.70 1.50 -17.48
N GLY A 158 -21.23 0.41 -16.93
CA GLY A 158 -21.83 -0.69 -17.68
C GLY A 158 -20.82 -1.58 -18.39
N LEU A 159 -19.59 -1.60 -17.93
CA LEU A 159 -18.55 -2.50 -18.41
C LEU A 159 -18.53 -3.75 -17.53
N ASP A 160 -18.72 -4.93 -18.16
CA ASP A 160 -18.49 -6.21 -17.49
C ASP A 160 -16.99 -6.55 -17.50
N TYR A 161 -16.49 -6.97 -16.35
CA TYR A 161 -15.08 -7.29 -16.14
C TYR A 161 -14.92 -8.79 -16.05
#